data_6ffcf1c83ec8f3781165564793381843
#
_entry.id   6ffcf1c83ec8f3781165564793381843
#
_cell.length_a   1.000
_cell.length_b   1.000
_cell.length_c   1.000
_cell.angle_alpha   90.00
_cell.angle_beta   90.00
_cell.angle_gamma   90.00
#
_symmetry.space_group_name_H-M   'P 1'
#
loop_
_entity.id
_entity.type
_entity.pdbx_description
1 polymer ?
#
loop_
_entity_poly.entity_id
_entity_poly.type
_entity_poly.pdbx_seq_one_letter_code
_entity_poly.pdbx_strand_id
1 'polypeptide(L)'
;TTGSFSVMAGALSLSIIMMPIVVRVTEETLKVVPYSLREAGHSLGLSKAKITLFIVLPAAKDGILTGIVIAISRIAGETAPLIMTILGTSLFFTGITGPVDALPLRIWRLASQPYESAHAFGWGSALILILMILALSMGLRFLIQRKSYKPVT
;
A
#
# COMPACT_ATOMS: atom_id res chain seq x y z
N THR A 1 0.08 8.10 -28.18
CA THR A 1 1.54 7.87 -28.24
C THR A 1 2.03 7.43 -26.87
N THR A 2 2.22 6.13 -26.70
CA THR A 2 2.56 5.46 -25.43
C THR A 2 4.07 5.44 -25.14
N GLY A 3 4.77 6.50 -25.47
CA GLY A 3 6.23 6.61 -25.29
C GLY A 3 6.68 7.66 -24.30
N SER A 4 5.78 8.31 -23.58
CA SER A 4 6.11 9.37 -22.62
C SER A 4 5.92 8.89 -21.17
N PHE A 5 6.82 9.32 -20.30
CA PHE A 5 6.71 9.12 -18.87
C PHE A 5 5.39 9.73 -18.35
N SER A 6 4.62 8.96 -17.56
CA SER A 6 3.32 9.42 -17.07
C SER A 6 2.99 8.88 -15.70
N VAL A 7 2.20 9.64 -14.95
CA VAL A 7 1.64 9.21 -13.65
C VAL A 7 0.87 7.90 -13.78
N MET A 8 0.11 7.73 -14.87
CA MET A 8 -0.67 6.52 -15.13
C MET A 8 0.23 5.27 -15.24
N ALA A 9 1.36 5.38 -15.97
CA ALA A 9 2.31 4.27 -16.09
C ALA A 9 2.93 3.93 -14.71
N GLY A 10 3.28 4.94 -13.92
CA GLY A 10 3.77 4.76 -12.55
C GLY A 10 2.75 4.08 -11.64
N ALA A 11 1.51 4.55 -11.66
CA ALA A 11 0.44 3.97 -10.85
C ALA A 11 0.16 2.51 -11.23
N LEU A 12 0.12 2.18 -12.52
CA LEU A 12 -0.07 0.81 -12.99
C LEU A 12 1.08 -0.11 -12.56
N SER A 13 2.33 0.33 -12.69
CA SER A 13 3.49 -0.47 -12.29
C SER A 13 3.50 -0.76 -10.78
N LEU A 14 3.18 0.24 -9.95
CA LEU A 14 3.04 0.06 -8.50
C LEU A 14 1.87 -0.86 -8.14
N SER A 15 0.74 -0.75 -8.86
CA SER A 15 -0.42 -1.62 -8.65
C SER A 15 -0.11 -3.09 -8.93
N ILE A 16 0.65 -3.38 -9.98
CA ILE A 16 1.09 -4.74 -10.31
C ILE A 16 1.97 -5.32 -9.19
N ILE A 17 2.89 -4.53 -8.64
CA ILE A 17 3.76 -4.94 -7.53
C ILE A 17 2.95 -5.12 -6.23
N MET A 18 1.93 -4.29 -6.01
CA MET A 18 1.07 -4.37 -4.83
C MET A 18 0.22 -5.63 -4.81
N MET A 19 -0.25 -6.10 -5.96
CA MET A 19 -1.20 -7.20 -6.07
C MET A 19 -0.76 -8.47 -5.32
N PRO A 20 0.45 -9.05 -5.56
CA PRO A 20 0.88 -10.25 -4.87
C PRO A 20 1.01 -10.06 -3.35
N ILE A 21 1.39 -8.87 -2.90
CA ILE A 21 1.51 -8.57 -1.46
C ILE A 21 0.14 -8.62 -0.80
N VAL A 22 -0.85 -7.94 -1.37
CA VAL A 22 -2.23 -7.91 -0.85
C VAL A 22 -2.86 -9.31 -0.88
N VAL A 23 -2.67 -10.05 -1.97
CA VAL A 23 -3.19 -11.43 -2.09
C VAL A 23 -2.59 -12.31 -0.99
N ARG A 24 -1.27 -12.26 -0.79
CA ARG A 24 -0.57 -13.07 0.22
C ARG A 24 -1.05 -12.76 1.64
N VAL A 25 -1.12 -11.47 2.00
CA VAL A 25 -1.58 -11.06 3.33
C VAL A 25 -3.04 -11.44 3.55
N THR A 26 -3.89 -11.29 2.53
CA THR A 26 -5.29 -11.71 2.61
C THR A 26 -5.41 -13.20 2.83
N GLU A 27 -4.66 -14.02 2.08
CA GLU A 27 -4.64 -15.48 2.25
C GLU A 27 -4.22 -15.88 3.66
N GLU A 28 -3.13 -15.29 4.18
CA GLU A 28 -2.65 -15.58 5.52
C GLU A 28 -3.67 -15.19 6.60
N THR A 29 -4.30 -14.03 6.45
CA THR A 29 -5.33 -13.57 7.39
C THR A 29 -6.55 -14.48 7.39
N LEU A 30 -6.98 -14.95 6.23
CA LEU A 30 -8.10 -15.89 6.12
C LEU A 30 -7.80 -17.25 6.74
N LYS A 31 -6.52 -17.69 6.76
CA LYS A 31 -6.09 -18.94 7.41
C LYS A 31 -6.11 -18.85 8.94
N VAL A 32 -5.96 -17.67 9.51
CA VAL A 32 -6.00 -17.45 10.97
C VAL A 32 -7.41 -17.57 11.54
N VAL A 33 -8.46 -17.43 10.71
CA VAL A 33 -9.85 -17.58 11.17
C VAL A 33 -10.09 -19.00 11.66
N PRO A 34 -10.55 -19.20 12.92
CA PRO A 34 -10.76 -20.52 13.53
C PRO A 34 -11.65 -21.44 12.69
N TYR A 35 -11.25 -22.72 12.60
CA TYR A 35 -11.97 -23.71 11.83
C TYR A 35 -13.39 -23.96 12.38
N SER A 36 -13.60 -23.80 13.69
CA SER A 36 -14.90 -23.90 14.36
C SER A 36 -15.97 -22.97 13.77
N LEU A 37 -15.59 -21.78 13.32
CA LEU A 37 -16.52 -20.87 12.62
C LEU A 37 -16.98 -21.43 11.28
N ARG A 38 -16.09 -22.14 10.58
CA ARG A 38 -16.42 -22.80 9.31
C ARG A 38 -17.33 -24.01 9.52
N GLU A 39 -17.06 -24.81 10.56
CA GLU A 39 -17.90 -25.95 10.97
C GLU A 39 -19.30 -25.51 11.38
N ALA A 40 -19.41 -24.45 12.19
CA ALA A 40 -20.69 -23.88 12.56
C ALA A 40 -21.51 -23.45 11.32
N GLY A 41 -20.85 -22.84 10.33
CA GLY A 41 -21.49 -22.48 9.07
C GLY A 41 -21.99 -23.71 8.28
N HIS A 42 -21.20 -24.80 8.26
CA HIS A 42 -21.61 -26.06 7.64
C HIS A 42 -22.78 -26.72 8.37
N SER A 43 -22.80 -26.70 9.70
CA SER A 43 -23.91 -27.24 10.52
C SER A 43 -25.24 -26.52 10.24
N LEU A 44 -25.20 -25.25 9.83
CA LEU A 44 -26.36 -24.47 9.39
C LEU A 44 -26.77 -24.76 7.92
N GLY A 45 -26.11 -25.71 7.26
CA GLY A 45 -26.41 -26.08 5.86
C GLY A 45 -25.94 -25.05 4.82
N LEU A 46 -25.05 -24.10 5.21
CA LEU A 46 -24.56 -23.11 4.28
C LEU A 46 -23.53 -23.70 3.30
N SER A 47 -23.58 -23.26 2.05
CA SER A 47 -22.58 -23.62 1.04
C SER A 47 -21.21 -22.99 1.38
N LYS A 48 -20.10 -23.62 0.92
CA LYS A 48 -18.73 -23.12 1.14
C LYS A 48 -18.55 -21.64 0.74
N ALA A 49 -19.16 -21.24 -0.37
CA ALA A 49 -19.11 -19.85 -0.83
C ALA A 49 -19.79 -18.88 0.15
N LYS A 50 -20.98 -19.25 0.67
CA LYS A 50 -21.68 -18.43 1.68
C LYS A 50 -20.90 -18.35 2.98
N ILE A 51 -20.30 -19.45 3.45
CA ILE A 51 -19.45 -19.46 4.65
C ILE A 51 -18.27 -18.50 4.48
N THR A 52 -17.59 -18.58 3.33
CA THR A 52 -16.43 -17.69 3.06
C THR A 52 -16.86 -16.24 3.03
N LEU A 53 -17.93 -15.87 2.32
CA LEU A 53 -18.35 -14.49 2.13
C LEU A 53 -18.99 -13.86 3.37
N PHE A 54 -19.82 -14.62 4.09
CA PHE A 54 -20.64 -14.06 5.17
C PHE A 54 -20.10 -14.36 6.58
N ILE A 55 -19.19 -15.32 6.74
CA ILE A 55 -18.63 -15.67 8.05
C ILE A 55 -17.14 -15.39 8.08
N VAL A 56 -16.35 -15.99 7.18
CA VAL A 56 -14.88 -15.94 7.23
C VAL A 56 -14.36 -14.55 6.85
N LEU A 57 -14.85 -13.97 5.77
CA LEU A 57 -14.39 -12.67 5.28
C LEU A 57 -14.70 -11.52 6.25
N PRO A 58 -15.91 -11.42 6.84
CA PRO A 58 -16.16 -10.43 7.88
C PRO A 58 -15.34 -10.65 9.17
N ALA A 59 -15.07 -11.90 9.54
CA ALA A 59 -14.21 -12.21 10.69
C ALA A 59 -12.74 -11.81 10.45
N ALA A 60 -12.26 -11.92 9.21
CA ALA A 60 -10.89 -11.57 8.81
C ALA A 60 -10.69 -10.09 8.43
N LYS A 61 -11.74 -9.28 8.35
CA LYS A 61 -11.71 -7.93 7.77
C LYS A 61 -10.64 -7.01 8.37
N ASP A 62 -10.46 -7.01 9.70
CA ASP A 62 -9.53 -6.11 10.38
C ASP A 62 -8.08 -6.50 10.09
N GLY A 63 -7.80 -7.80 9.97
CA GLY A 63 -6.50 -8.31 9.54
C GLY A 63 -6.21 -7.97 8.07
N ILE A 64 -7.20 -8.11 7.18
CA ILE A 64 -7.07 -7.75 5.77
C ILE A 64 -6.81 -6.25 5.63
N LEU A 65 -7.56 -5.39 6.33
CA LEU A 65 -7.36 -3.95 6.31
C LEU A 65 -5.96 -3.58 6.82
N THR A 66 -5.50 -4.21 7.90
CA THR A 66 -4.14 -4.01 8.41
C THR A 66 -3.08 -4.42 7.37
N GLY A 67 -3.31 -5.52 6.68
CA GLY A 67 -2.43 -5.98 5.60
C GLY A 67 -2.37 -5.02 4.42
N ILE A 68 -3.49 -4.43 4.02
CA ILE A 68 -3.53 -3.40 2.98
C ILE A 68 -2.73 -2.17 3.41
N VAL A 69 -2.84 -1.73 4.67
CA VAL A 69 -2.05 -0.61 5.20
C VAL A 69 -0.54 -0.90 5.11
N ILE A 70 -0.13 -2.12 5.46
CA ILE A 70 1.28 -2.54 5.35
C ILE A 70 1.73 -2.55 3.89
N ALA A 71 0.90 -3.04 2.97
CA ALA A 71 1.20 -3.06 1.54
C ALA A 71 1.38 -1.63 0.98
N ILE A 72 0.48 -0.70 1.31
CA ILE A 72 0.58 0.71 0.91
C ILE A 72 1.86 1.33 1.46
N SER A 73 2.17 1.13 2.75
CA SER A 73 3.36 1.67 3.38
C SER A 73 4.66 1.17 2.73
N ARG A 74 4.68 -0.10 2.32
CA ARG A 74 5.81 -0.69 1.62
C ARG A 74 6.00 -0.06 0.23
N ILE A 75 4.93 0.07 -0.54
CA ILE A 75 4.98 0.59 -1.91
C ILE A 75 5.29 2.08 -1.95
N ALA A 76 4.90 2.84 -0.94
CA ALA A 76 5.21 4.26 -0.83
C ALA A 76 6.73 4.57 -0.87
N GLY A 77 7.58 3.60 -0.54
CA GLY A 77 9.04 3.70 -0.63
C GLY A 77 9.65 3.10 -1.90
N GLU A 78 8.87 2.52 -2.81
CA GLU A 78 9.41 1.86 -4.01
C GLU A 78 9.92 2.88 -5.03
N THR A 79 11.20 2.71 -5.42
CA THR A 79 11.87 3.62 -6.37
C THR A 79 12.04 2.99 -7.75
N ALA A 80 12.34 1.68 -7.81
CA ALA A 80 12.74 1.01 -9.04
C ALA A 80 11.72 1.14 -10.20
N PRO A 81 10.43 0.85 -10.02
CA PRO A 81 9.45 1.00 -11.10
C PRO A 81 9.23 2.47 -11.48
N LEU A 82 9.40 3.40 -10.54
CA LEU A 82 9.17 4.83 -10.78
C LEU A 82 10.27 5.45 -11.65
N ILE A 83 11.51 4.97 -11.56
CA ILE A 83 12.61 5.43 -12.43
C ILE A 83 12.25 5.24 -13.91
N MET A 84 11.62 4.13 -14.25
CA MET A 84 11.30 3.78 -15.64
C MET A 84 9.96 4.32 -16.12
N THR A 85 9.08 4.75 -15.20
CA THR A 85 7.70 5.11 -15.57
C THR A 85 7.38 6.59 -15.43
N ILE A 86 7.99 7.32 -14.51
CA ILE A 86 7.72 8.75 -14.28
C ILE A 86 8.91 9.67 -14.54
N LEU A 87 10.12 9.16 -14.63
CA LEU A 87 11.39 9.89 -14.85
C LEU A 87 11.77 10.89 -13.76
N GLY A 88 10.82 11.43 -13.00
CA GLY A 88 11.02 12.55 -12.06
C GLY A 88 11.33 13.88 -12.78
N THR A 89 10.61 14.91 -12.44
CA THR A 89 10.78 16.25 -12.98
C THR A 89 10.82 17.28 -11.87
N SER A 90 11.57 18.35 -12.07
CA SER A 90 11.54 19.52 -11.18
C SER A 90 10.48 20.55 -11.60
N LEU A 91 9.73 20.26 -12.68
CA LEU A 91 8.66 21.13 -13.17
C LEU A 91 7.39 20.94 -12.35
N PHE A 92 6.52 21.93 -12.36
CA PHE A 92 5.21 21.86 -11.74
C PHE A 92 4.35 20.79 -12.42
N PHE A 93 3.38 20.27 -11.69
CA PHE A 93 2.42 19.27 -12.16
C PHE A 93 1.70 19.78 -13.42
N THR A 94 1.93 19.10 -14.54
CA THR A 94 1.36 19.45 -15.86
C THR A 94 0.15 18.59 -16.24
N GLY A 95 -0.22 17.60 -15.39
CA GLY A 95 -1.36 16.72 -15.62
C GLY A 95 -1.03 15.24 -15.40
N ILE A 96 -2.07 14.40 -15.44
CA ILE A 96 -1.99 12.96 -15.16
C ILE A 96 -1.19 12.20 -16.23
N THR A 97 -1.09 12.76 -17.43
CA THR A 97 -0.38 12.17 -18.57
C THR A 97 1.06 12.66 -18.71
N GLY A 98 1.48 13.60 -17.87
CA GLY A 98 2.83 14.16 -17.89
C GLY A 98 3.79 13.51 -16.89
N PRO A 99 5.08 13.82 -16.99
CA PRO A 99 6.08 13.42 -16.01
C PRO A 99 5.82 14.12 -14.67
N VAL A 100 6.03 13.39 -13.58
CA VAL A 100 5.85 13.90 -12.21
C VAL A 100 7.03 13.45 -11.35
N ASP A 101 7.27 14.14 -10.25
CA ASP A 101 8.27 13.71 -9.27
C ASP A 101 7.64 12.89 -8.14
N ALA A 102 8.41 11.98 -7.58
CA ALA A 102 8.05 11.20 -6.40
C ALA A 102 9.19 11.28 -5.38
N LEU A 103 8.84 11.36 -4.09
CA LEU A 103 9.85 11.47 -3.03
C LEU A 103 10.92 10.38 -3.08
N PRO A 104 10.60 9.07 -3.25
CA PRO A 104 11.62 8.03 -3.37
C PRO A 104 12.57 8.27 -4.55
N LEU A 105 12.02 8.68 -5.69
CA LEU A 105 12.80 8.97 -6.89
C LEU A 105 13.69 10.21 -6.72
N ARG A 106 13.18 11.24 -6.03
CA ARG A 106 13.93 12.44 -5.71
C ARG A 106 15.10 12.14 -4.78
N ILE A 107 14.90 11.32 -3.75
CA ILE A 107 15.97 10.87 -2.84
C ILE A 107 17.07 10.16 -3.63
N TRP A 108 16.70 9.23 -4.52
CA TRP A 108 17.66 8.52 -5.35
C TRP A 108 18.47 9.48 -6.25
N ARG A 109 17.81 10.42 -6.90
CA ARG A 109 18.49 11.42 -7.75
C ARG A 109 19.46 12.30 -6.95
N LEU A 110 19.04 12.78 -5.78
CA LEU A 110 19.89 13.62 -4.93
C LEU A 110 21.08 12.85 -4.38
N ALA A 111 20.90 11.58 -4.00
CA ALA A 111 21.97 10.70 -3.56
C ALA A 111 22.99 10.36 -4.65
N SER A 112 22.58 10.40 -5.92
CA SER A 112 23.44 10.13 -7.08
C SER A 112 24.26 11.34 -7.55
N GLN A 113 24.06 12.52 -6.96
CA GLN A 113 24.79 13.72 -7.33
C GLN A 113 26.10 13.85 -6.51
N PRO A 114 27.18 14.40 -7.09
CA PRO A 114 28.47 14.51 -6.42
C PRO A 114 28.57 15.70 -5.44
N TYR A 115 27.51 16.44 -5.18
CA TYR A 115 27.50 17.65 -4.37
C TYR A 115 27.02 17.38 -2.96
N GLU A 116 27.76 17.85 -1.93
CA GLU A 116 27.35 17.71 -0.51
C GLU A 116 25.99 18.36 -0.22
N SER A 117 25.68 19.50 -0.84
CA SER A 117 24.39 20.14 -0.71
C SER A 117 23.24 19.26 -1.21
N ALA A 118 23.43 18.51 -2.31
CA ALA A 118 22.42 17.57 -2.80
C ALA A 118 22.19 16.43 -1.81
N HIS A 119 23.23 15.90 -1.20
CA HIS A 119 23.12 14.89 -0.16
C HIS A 119 22.36 15.40 1.07
N ALA A 120 22.62 16.64 1.52
CA ALA A 120 21.88 17.24 2.63
C ALA A 120 20.36 17.33 2.33
N PHE A 121 19.97 17.76 1.12
CA PHE A 121 18.59 17.76 0.67
C PHE A 121 18.02 16.33 0.52
N GLY A 122 18.84 15.37 0.10
CA GLY A 122 18.51 13.96 0.04
C GLY A 122 18.11 13.39 1.41
N TRP A 123 18.92 13.65 2.44
CA TRP A 123 18.63 13.26 3.82
C TRP A 123 17.36 13.90 4.36
N GLY A 124 17.14 15.19 4.11
CA GLY A 124 15.90 15.88 4.48
C GLY A 124 14.68 15.26 3.80
N SER A 125 14.76 14.94 2.52
CA SER A 125 13.69 14.30 1.77
C SER A 125 13.40 12.88 2.28
N ALA A 126 14.42 12.12 2.66
CA ALA A 126 14.27 10.79 3.25
C ALA A 126 13.57 10.86 4.61
N LEU A 127 13.94 11.82 5.47
CA LEU A 127 13.28 12.04 6.75
C LEU A 127 11.78 12.34 6.56
N ILE A 128 11.44 13.24 5.63
CA ILE A 128 10.05 13.59 5.32
C ILE A 128 9.28 12.36 4.85
N LEU A 129 9.86 11.54 3.97
CA LEU A 129 9.23 10.31 3.47
C LEU A 129 8.94 9.34 4.62
N ILE A 130 9.91 9.10 5.49
CA ILE A 130 9.76 8.20 6.65
C ILE A 130 8.65 8.70 7.58
N LEU A 131 8.67 9.99 7.93
CA LEU A 131 7.65 10.59 8.80
C LEU A 131 6.26 10.51 8.16
N MET A 132 6.14 10.74 6.85
CA MET A 132 4.88 10.67 6.13
C MET A 132 4.33 9.23 6.11
N ILE A 133 5.16 8.22 5.82
CA ILE A 133 4.76 6.81 5.83
C ILE A 133 4.36 6.38 7.25
N LEU A 134 5.12 6.81 8.26
CA LEU A 134 4.83 6.49 9.66
C LEU A 134 3.50 7.11 10.10
N ALA A 135 3.28 8.40 9.81
CA ALA A 135 2.04 9.09 10.12
C ALA A 135 0.83 8.44 9.43
N LEU A 136 0.97 8.09 8.13
CA LEU A 136 -0.05 7.40 7.37
C LEU A 136 -0.37 6.03 7.99
N SER A 137 0.65 5.24 8.29
CA SER A 137 0.49 3.90 8.86
C SER A 137 -0.15 3.92 10.23
N MET A 138 0.28 4.83 11.11
CA MET A 138 -0.31 5.00 12.45
C MET A 138 -1.75 5.52 12.36
N GLY A 139 -2.01 6.50 11.51
CA GLY A 139 -3.35 7.07 11.32
C GLY A 139 -4.34 6.02 10.82
N LEU A 140 -3.97 5.24 9.80
CA LEU A 140 -4.82 4.18 9.27
C LEU A 140 -5.07 3.06 10.29
N ARG A 141 -4.04 2.63 11.03
CA ARG A 141 -4.19 1.63 12.12
C ARG A 141 -5.14 2.12 13.21
N PHE A 142 -5.00 3.37 13.63
CA PHE A 142 -5.87 3.96 14.64
C PHE A 142 -7.33 4.02 14.18
N LEU A 143 -7.58 4.37 12.92
CA LEU A 143 -8.93 4.37 12.35
C LEU A 143 -9.55 2.97 12.28
N ILE A 144 -8.77 1.94 11.93
CA ILE A 144 -9.23 0.54 11.89
C ILE A 144 -9.58 0.07 13.30
N GLN A 145 -8.72 0.30 14.28
CA GLN A 145 -8.95 -0.12 15.67
C GLN A 145 -10.17 0.54 16.29
N ARG A 146 -10.39 1.84 16.06
CA ARG A 146 -11.59 2.54 16.54
C ARG A 146 -12.90 1.95 15.99
N LYS A 147 -12.88 1.49 14.74
CA LYS A 147 -14.07 0.93 14.10
C LYS A 147 -14.35 -0.51 14.54
N SER A 148 -13.33 -1.25 14.98
CA SER A 148 -13.45 -2.62 15.48
C SER A 148 -14.01 -2.70 16.92
N TYR A 149 -13.83 -1.66 17.71
CA TYR A 149 -14.29 -1.61 19.09
C TYR A 149 -15.75 -1.12 19.18
N LYS A 150 -16.71 -1.85 18.62
CA LYS A 150 -18.12 -1.74 19.01
C LYS A 150 -18.41 -2.86 20.00
N PRO A 151 -18.63 -2.55 21.31
CA PRO A 151 -19.12 -3.57 22.24
C PRO A 151 -20.47 -4.07 21.74
N VAL A 152 -20.62 -5.39 21.68
CA VAL A 152 -21.92 -6.03 21.48
C VAL A 152 -22.69 -5.81 22.77
N THR A 153 -23.58 -4.82 22.78
CA THR A 153 -24.63 -4.65 23.81
C THR A 153 -25.84 -5.43 23.38
#